data_5c3f84544951f23a03cc4e318460711f
#
_entry.id   5c3f84544951f23a03cc4e318460711f
#
_cell.length_a   1.000
_cell.length_b   1.000
_cell.length_c   1.000
_cell.angle_alpha   90.00
_cell.angle_beta   90.00
_cell.angle_gamma   90.00
#
_symmetry.space_group_name_H-M   'P 1'
#
loop_
_entity.id
_entity.type
_entity.pdbx_description
1 polymer ?
#
loop_
_entity_poly.entity_id
_entity_poly.type
_entity_poly.pdbx_seq_one_letter_code
_entity_poly.pdbx_strand_id
1 'polypeptide(L)'
;MTEQPHYDHPQLSKTEIELDVANAPAARFAGENVILAARAADKVVGLCWCVLFNPGTGLEGEVAEVYVDPAFRSLGIGGQLLARAVQLFRQRNVTFAAVWTRESNPQAVRLYEEAGFRRTEQLVLTWLPLPGR
;
A
#
# COMPACT_ATOMS: atom_id res chain seq x y z
N MET A 1 -9.69 -6.68 7.44
CA MET A 1 -9.45 -5.69 8.50
C MET A 1 -8.30 -6.19 9.36
N THR A 2 -7.30 -5.38 9.55
CA THR A 2 -6.22 -5.71 10.45
C THR A 2 -6.75 -5.65 11.87
N GLU A 3 -6.57 -6.72 12.63
CA GLU A 3 -6.98 -6.71 14.02
C GLU A 3 -6.11 -5.74 14.81
N GLN A 4 -6.77 -4.94 15.63
CA GLN A 4 -6.05 -4.09 16.56
C GLN A 4 -5.36 -4.97 17.62
N PRO A 5 -4.15 -4.60 18.07
CA PRO A 5 -3.53 -5.32 19.16
C PRO A 5 -4.44 -5.31 20.39
N HIS A 6 -4.56 -6.45 21.03
CA HIS A 6 -5.31 -6.54 22.28
C HIS A 6 -4.43 -6.10 23.43
N TYR A 7 -4.96 -5.17 24.21
CA TYR A 7 -4.36 -4.76 25.47
C TYR A 7 -5.15 -5.41 26.60
N ASP A 8 -4.51 -6.33 27.29
CA ASP A 8 -5.14 -6.98 28.44
C ASP A 8 -5.11 -6.06 29.65
N HIS A 9 -6.29 -5.82 30.21
CA HIS A 9 -6.46 -5.10 31.46
C HIS A 9 -7.22 -6.00 32.44
N PRO A 10 -6.58 -7.07 32.94
CA PRO A 10 -7.26 -8.07 33.75
C PRO A 10 -7.81 -7.55 35.09
N GLN A 11 -7.35 -6.39 35.53
CA GLN A 11 -7.78 -5.76 36.78
C GLN A 11 -9.04 -4.89 36.63
N LEU A 12 -9.47 -4.65 35.38
CA LEU A 12 -10.63 -3.79 35.13
C LEU A 12 -11.77 -4.60 34.58
N SER A 13 -12.95 -4.46 35.19
CA SER A 13 -14.18 -4.98 34.62
C SER A 13 -14.69 -4.02 33.53
N LYS A 14 -15.60 -4.51 32.70
CA LYS A 14 -16.19 -3.67 31.63
C LYS A 14 -16.89 -2.43 32.16
N THR A 15 -17.43 -2.50 33.36
CA THR A 15 -18.17 -1.38 34.00
C THR A 15 -17.23 -0.32 34.57
N GLU A 16 -15.94 -0.64 34.74
CA GLU A 16 -14.96 0.27 35.31
C GLU A 16 -14.13 0.97 34.25
N ILE A 17 -14.29 0.59 32.97
CA ILE A 17 -13.50 1.15 31.88
C ILE A 17 -14.19 2.40 31.36
N GLU A 18 -13.55 3.54 31.57
CA GLU A 18 -13.91 4.78 30.88
C GLU A 18 -13.03 4.89 29.63
N LEU A 19 -13.66 5.13 28.48
CA LEU A 19 -12.92 5.32 27.23
C LEU A 19 -12.55 6.78 27.06
N ASP A 20 -11.25 7.04 27.05
CA ASP A 20 -10.67 8.30 26.63
C ASP A 20 -9.86 8.05 25.37
N VAL A 21 -10.45 8.38 24.23
CA VAL A 21 -9.82 8.13 22.93
C VAL A 21 -9.17 9.41 22.44
N ALA A 22 -7.86 9.44 22.55
CA ALA A 22 -7.04 10.58 22.17
C ALA A 22 -5.78 10.12 21.44
N ASN A 23 -5.02 11.07 20.93
CA ASN A 23 -3.74 10.76 20.30
C ASN A 23 -2.76 10.18 21.33
N ALA A 24 -2.11 9.09 20.96
CA ALA A 24 -1.05 8.53 21.78
C ALA A 24 0.14 9.49 21.81
N PRO A 25 0.58 9.97 22.99
CA PRO A 25 1.59 11.04 23.05
C PRO A 25 2.97 10.62 22.58
N ALA A 26 3.30 9.33 22.63
CA ALA A 26 4.60 8.80 22.23
C ALA A 26 4.57 8.08 20.88
N ALA A 27 3.43 8.10 20.19
CA ALA A 27 3.31 7.40 18.91
C ALA A 27 4.12 8.11 17.83
N ARG A 28 4.96 7.35 17.15
CA ARG A 28 5.70 7.81 15.99
C ARG A 28 5.42 6.91 14.82
N PHE A 29 5.10 7.50 13.69
CA PHE A 29 5.04 6.77 12.45
C PHE A 29 6.47 6.59 11.92
N ALA A 30 6.84 5.32 11.73
CA ALA A 30 8.09 4.98 11.06
C ALA A 30 7.75 4.43 9.68
N GLY A 31 7.92 5.26 8.67
CA GLY A 31 7.61 4.90 7.29
C GLY A 31 8.63 5.48 6.33
N GLU A 32 8.64 4.94 5.14
CA GLU A 32 9.55 5.32 4.07
C GLU A 32 8.79 5.40 2.76
N ASN A 33 9.05 6.45 1.99
CA ASN A 33 8.61 6.53 0.61
C ASN A 33 9.77 6.14 -0.30
N VAL A 34 9.49 5.23 -1.23
CA VAL A 34 10.44 4.89 -2.29
C VAL A 34 9.78 5.15 -3.63
N ILE A 35 10.36 6.03 -4.42
CA ILE A 35 9.84 6.34 -5.74
C ILE A 35 10.79 5.76 -6.76
N LEU A 36 10.30 4.77 -7.50
CA LEU A 36 11.01 4.17 -8.61
C LEU A 36 10.67 4.95 -9.88
N ALA A 37 11.67 5.32 -10.65
CA ALA A 37 11.47 6.11 -11.86
C ALA A 37 11.98 5.35 -13.08
N ALA A 38 11.20 5.39 -14.15
CA ALA A 38 11.61 4.93 -15.45
C ALA A 38 12.09 6.15 -16.27
N ARG A 39 13.25 6.03 -16.88
CA ARG A 39 13.83 7.11 -17.67
C ARG A 39 13.99 6.68 -19.11
N ALA A 40 13.64 7.58 -20.02
CA ALA A 40 14.01 7.48 -21.43
C ALA A 40 14.93 8.65 -21.72
N ALA A 41 16.20 8.34 -22.04
CA ALA A 41 17.27 9.34 -22.07
C ALA A 41 17.33 10.10 -20.75
N ASP A 42 17.21 11.42 -20.75
CA ASP A 42 17.27 12.23 -19.54
C ASP A 42 15.89 12.55 -18.96
N LYS A 43 14.83 12.00 -19.56
CA LYS A 43 13.46 12.31 -19.16
C LYS A 43 12.87 11.19 -18.34
N VAL A 44 12.24 11.52 -17.22
CA VAL A 44 11.41 10.59 -16.45
C VAL A 44 10.09 10.41 -17.19
N VAL A 45 9.79 9.16 -17.56
CA VAL A 45 8.60 8.81 -18.34
C VAL A 45 7.61 7.95 -17.57
N GLY A 46 7.97 7.53 -16.37
CA GLY A 46 7.09 6.76 -15.50
C GLY A 46 7.61 6.74 -14.08
N LEU A 47 6.72 6.44 -13.15
CA LEU A 47 7.08 6.28 -11.75
C LEU A 47 6.22 5.22 -11.09
N CYS A 48 6.78 4.64 -10.03
CA CYS A 48 6.04 3.78 -9.10
C CYS A 48 6.36 4.28 -7.70
N TRP A 49 5.34 4.73 -7.01
CA TRP A 49 5.46 5.21 -5.65
C TRP A 49 5.11 4.08 -4.69
N CYS A 50 6.11 3.67 -3.91
CA CYS A 50 5.96 2.64 -2.89
C CYS A 50 6.05 3.27 -1.50
N VAL A 51 5.20 2.81 -0.60
CA VAL A 51 5.23 3.20 0.81
C VAL A 51 5.56 1.96 1.62
N LEU A 52 6.51 2.08 2.50
CA LEU A 52 6.91 1.01 3.42
C LEU A 52 6.67 1.50 4.85
N PHE A 53 6.06 0.67 5.66
CA PHE A 53 5.81 1.01 7.06
C PHE A 53 5.71 -0.25 7.91
N ASN A 54 5.99 -0.12 9.20
CA ASN A 54 5.89 -1.25 10.12
C ASN A 54 4.87 -0.92 11.21
N PRO A 55 3.69 -1.56 11.18
CA PRO A 55 2.68 -1.35 12.22
C PRO A 55 2.96 -2.10 13.52
N GLY A 56 4.11 -2.79 13.63
CA GLY A 56 4.48 -3.58 14.80
C GLY A 56 4.41 -5.08 14.59
N THR A 57 3.86 -5.53 13.45
CA THR A 57 3.68 -6.94 13.13
C THR A 57 4.54 -7.40 11.95
N GLY A 58 5.37 -6.53 11.45
CA GLY A 58 6.24 -6.77 10.30
C GLY A 58 6.19 -5.60 9.33
N LEU A 59 7.17 -5.55 8.45
CA LEU A 59 7.23 -4.50 7.44
C LEU A 59 6.16 -4.74 6.37
N GLU A 60 5.32 -3.75 6.13
CA GLU A 60 4.31 -3.78 5.09
C GLU A 60 4.67 -2.81 3.97
N GLY A 61 4.18 -3.10 2.80
CA GLY A 61 4.35 -2.26 1.63
C GLY A 61 3.03 -1.93 0.97
N GLU A 62 3.03 -0.80 0.29
CA GLU A 62 1.90 -0.39 -0.54
C GLU A 62 2.43 0.20 -1.84
N VAL A 63 1.83 -0.19 -2.96
CA VAL A 63 2.02 0.53 -4.21
C VAL A 63 0.96 1.63 -4.25
N ALA A 64 1.37 2.84 -3.92
CA ALA A 64 0.44 3.96 -3.84
C ALA A 64 0.06 4.49 -5.21
N GLU A 65 0.98 4.43 -6.17
CA GLU A 65 0.72 4.89 -7.54
C GLU A 65 1.69 4.26 -8.52
N VAL A 66 1.17 3.93 -9.69
CA VAL A 66 1.97 3.63 -10.88
C VAL A 66 1.50 4.56 -11.99
N TYR A 67 2.42 5.32 -12.54
CA TYR A 67 2.11 6.26 -13.61
C TYR A 67 3.11 6.11 -14.76
N VAL A 68 2.61 6.11 -15.97
CA VAL A 68 3.43 6.13 -17.19
C VAL A 68 2.92 7.26 -18.07
N ASP A 69 3.84 8.09 -18.54
CA ASP A 69 3.54 9.16 -19.48
C ASP A 69 2.73 8.60 -20.67
N PRO A 70 1.63 9.24 -21.06
CA PRO A 70 0.78 8.73 -22.16
C PRO A 70 1.54 8.43 -23.45
N ALA A 71 2.57 9.21 -23.79
CA ALA A 71 3.38 8.97 -24.97
C ALA A 71 4.22 7.70 -24.91
N PHE A 72 4.39 7.12 -23.72
CA PHE A 72 5.21 5.94 -23.47
C PHE A 72 4.43 4.74 -23.01
N ARG A 73 3.11 4.79 -23.08
CA ARG A 73 2.25 3.67 -22.69
C ARG A 73 2.34 2.54 -23.72
N SER A 74 1.93 1.34 -23.28
CA SER A 74 1.94 0.12 -24.10
C SER A 74 3.34 -0.36 -24.49
N LEU A 75 4.38 0.09 -23.79
CA LEU A 75 5.76 -0.35 -23.99
C LEU A 75 6.27 -1.25 -22.85
N GLY A 76 5.38 -1.64 -21.92
CA GLY A 76 5.76 -2.50 -20.81
C GLY A 76 6.43 -1.78 -19.65
N ILE A 77 6.44 -0.45 -19.62
CA ILE A 77 7.11 0.33 -18.56
C ILE A 77 6.47 0.11 -17.22
N GLY A 78 5.13 0.11 -17.15
CA GLY A 78 4.41 -0.15 -15.90
C GLY A 78 4.76 -1.51 -15.30
N GLY A 79 4.85 -2.54 -16.13
CA GLY A 79 5.26 -3.87 -15.71
C GLY A 79 6.68 -3.91 -15.17
N GLN A 80 7.59 -3.20 -15.82
CA GLN A 80 8.99 -3.10 -15.35
C GLN A 80 9.08 -2.36 -14.02
N LEU A 81 8.33 -1.29 -13.85
CA LEU A 81 8.27 -0.57 -12.59
C LEU A 81 7.75 -1.46 -11.46
N LEU A 82 6.67 -2.20 -11.71
CA LEU A 82 6.11 -3.11 -10.72
C LEU A 82 7.04 -4.27 -10.40
N ALA A 83 7.76 -4.79 -11.39
CA ALA A 83 8.76 -5.83 -11.14
C ALA A 83 9.84 -5.33 -10.18
N ARG A 84 10.27 -4.08 -10.34
CA ARG A 84 11.24 -3.46 -9.44
C ARG A 84 10.65 -3.23 -8.05
N ALA A 85 9.38 -2.85 -7.96
CA ALA A 85 8.70 -2.70 -6.68
C ALA A 85 8.64 -4.03 -5.92
N VAL A 86 8.28 -5.10 -6.60
CA VAL A 86 8.24 -6.44 -6.01
C VAL A 86 9.64 -6.87 -5.56
N GLN A 87 10.67 -6.58 -6.35
CA GLN A 87 12.05 -6.84 -5.97
C GLN A 87 12.44 -6.07 -4.70
N LEU A 88 12.06 -4.80 -4.60
CA LEU A 88 12.28 -3.98 -3.41
C LEU A 88 11.62 -4.62 -2.19
N PHE A 89 10.37 -5.06 -2.33
CA PHE A 89 9.65 -5.70 -1.23
C PHE A 89 10.35 -6.96 -0.75
N ARG A 90 10.86 -7.77 -1.68
CA ARG A 90 11.63 -8.98 -1.33
C ARG A 90 12.94 -8.64 -0.63
N GLN A 91 13.66 -7.64 -1.12
CA GLN A 91 14.93 -7.22 -0.52
C GLN A 91 14.76 -6.68 0.89
N ARG A 92 13.63 -6.03 1.17
CA ARG A 92 13.32 -5.46 2.48
C ARG A 92 12.60 -6.45 3.39
N ASN A 93 12.37 -7.68 2.96
CA ASN A 93 11.63 -8.69 3.72
C ASN A 93 10.23 -8.21 4.10
N VAL A 94 9.56 -7.56 3.18
CA VAL A 94 8.17 -7.14 3.35
C VAL A 94 7.30 -8.37 3.53
N THR A 95 6.48 -8.38 4.58
CA THR A 95 5.62 -9.51 4.91
C THR A 95 4.26 -9.45 4.23
N PHE A 96 3.86 -8.26 3.80
CA PHE A 96 2.60 -8.03 3.13
C PHE A 96 2.71 -6.77 2.29
N ALA A 97 2.26 -6.82 1.05
CA ALA A 97 2.19 -5.66 0.18
C ALA A 97 0.84 -5.62 -0.52
N ALA A 98 0.28 -4.43 -0.64
CA ALA A 98 -1.03 -4.24 -1.24
C ALA A 98 -0.99 -3.20 -2.35
N VAL A 99 -1.92 -3.32 -3.27
CA VAL A 99 -2.25 -2.31 -4.27
C VAL A 99 -3.77 -2.29 -4.41
N TRP A 100 -4.32 -1.09 -4.53
CA TRP A 100 -5.76 -0.93 -4.71
C TRP A 100 -6.05 -0.43 -6.12
N THR A 101 -7.02 -1.06 -6.76
CA THR A 101 -7.51 -0.64 -8.05
C THR A 101 -8.99 -0.96 -8.13
N ARG A 102 -9.62 -0.50 -9.18
CA ARG A 102 -11.04 -0.77 -9.41
C ARG A 102 -11.19 -2.02 -10.26
N GLU A 103 -12.14 -2.84 -9.91
CA GLU A 103 -12.52 -3.99 -10.71
C GLU A 103 -12.95 -3.58 -12.13
N SER A 104 -13.51 -2.39 -12.26
CA SER A 104 -13.90 -1.82 -13.55
C SER A 104 -12.73 -1.36 -14.43
N ASN A 105 -11.50 -1.47 -13.94
CA ASN A 105 -10.30 -1.16 -14.70
C ASN A 105 -9.50 -2.45 -14.97
N PRO A 106 -9.90 -3.24 -15.99
CA PRO A 106 -9.28 -4.54 -16.23
C PRO A 106 -7.80 -4.46 -16.64
N GLN A 107 -7.39 -3.34 -17.24
CA GLN A 107 -5.97 -3.16 -17.61
C GLN A 107 -5.08 -3.06 -16.38
N ALA A 108 -5.51 -2.29 -15.38
CA ALA A 108 -4.78 -2.17 -14.12
C ALA A 108 -4.76 -3.49 -13.37
N VAL A 109 -5.89 -4.18 -13.28
CA VAL A 109 -5.98 -5.49 -12.63
C VAL A 109 -4.99 -6.47 -13.26
N ARG A 110 -4.97 -6.53 -14.60
CA ARG A 110 -4.04 -7.41 -15.32
C ARG A 110 -2.60 -7.04 -15.03
N LEU A 111 -2.27 -5.76 -15.04
CA LEU A 111 -0.93 -5.27 -14.75
C LEU A 111 -0.44 -5.75 -13.40
N TYR A 112 -1.27 -5.62 -12.38
CA TYR A 112 -0.92 -6.05 -11.02
C TYR A 112 -0.87 -7.56 -10.90
N GLU A 113 -1.79 -8.29 -11.50
CA GLU A 113 -1.79 -9.74 -11.47
C GLU A 113 -0.54 -10.31 -12.16
N GLU A 114 -0.12 -9.74 -13.26
CA GLU A 114 1.11 -10.14 -13.96
C GLU A 114 2.36 -9.88 -13.11
N ALA A 115 2.32 -8.91 -12.23
CA ALA A 115 3.41 -8.64 -11.29
C ALA A 115 3.40 -9.56 -10.06
N GLY A 116 2.37 -10.40 -9.91
CA GLY A 116 2.26 -11.36 -8.82
C GLY A 116 1.28 -10.98 -7.73
N PHE A 117 0.58 -9.87 -7.84
CA PHE A 117 -0.49 -9.52 -6.92
C PHE A 117 -1.72 -10.39 -7.19
N ARG A 118 -2.46 -10.68 -6.15
CA ARG A 118 -3.65 -11.54 -6.22
C ARG A 118 -4.84 -10.83 -5.62
N ARG A 119 -6.02 -11.10 -6.17
CA ARG A 119 -7.27 -10.69 -5.56
C ARG A 119 -7.44 -11.37 -4.21
N THR A 120 -8.02 -10.65 -3.26
CA THR A 120 -8.31 -11.18 -1.93
C THR A 120 -9.79 -11.00 -1.62
N GLU A 121 -10.22 -11.59 -0.51
CA GLU A 121 -11.58 -11.40 0.02
C GLU A 121 -11.72 -10.09 0.81
N GLN A 122 -10.64 -9.35 1.00
CA GLN A 122 -10.66 -8.14 1.78
C GLN A 122 -11.52 -7.07 1.11
N LEU A 123 -12.32 -6.39 1.92
CA LEU A 123 -13.13 -5.28 1.48
C LEU A 123 -12.47 -3.97 1.85
N VAL A 124 -12.57 -3.01 0.97
CA VAL A 124 -12.21 -1.63 1.26
C VAL A 124 -13.48 -0.89 1.67
N LEU A 125 -13.49 -0.37 2.89
CA LEU A 125 -14.58 0.45 3.40
C LEU A 125 -14.11 1.89 3.40
N THR A 126 -14.86 2.76 2.76
CA THR A 126 -14.51 4.17 2.66
C THR A 126 -15.46 5.02 3.48
N TRP A 127 -14.90 6.07 4.06
CA TRP A 127 -15.69 7.09 4.75
C TRP A 127 -15.77 8.31 3.83
N LEU A 128 -16.98 8.86 3.65
CA LEU A 128 -17.25 9.96 2.74
C LEU A 128 -16.62 9.75 1.35
N PRO A 129 -17.10 8.73 0.61
CA PRO A 129 -16.55 8.50 -0.73
C PRO A 129 -16.78 9.71 -1.62
N LEU A 130 -15.72 10.13 -2.32
CA LEU A 130 -15.79 11.25 -3.23
C LEU A 130 -16.41 10.80 -4.56
N PRO A 131 -17.20 11.66 -5.22
CA PRO A 131 -17.70 11.35 -6.56
C PRO A 131 -16.56 11.03 -7.52
N GLY A 132 -16.72 10.00 -8.34
CA GLY A 132 -15.73 9.60 -9.34
C GLY A 132 -14.55 8.79 -8.83
N ARG A 133 -14.55 8.41 -7.59
CA ARG A 133 -13.49 7.56 -7.01
C ARG A 133 -13.90 6.12 -6.88
#